data_da2f3e455338d25565038af5ce403fbc
#
_entry.id   da2f3e455338d25565038af5ce403fbc
#
_cell.length_a   1.000
_cell.length_b   1.000
_cell.length_c   1.000
_cell.angle_alpha   90.00
_cell.angle_beta   90.00
_cell.angle_gamma   90.00
#
_symmetry.space_group_name_H-M   'P 1'
#
loop_
_entity.id
_entity.type
_entity.pdbx_description
1 polymer ?
#
loop_
_entity_poly.entity_id
_entity_poly.type
_entity_poly.pdbx_seq_one_letter_code
_entity_poly.pdbx_strand_id
1 'polypeptide(L)'
;PFENFTNRSYKGKSVKTANKQDMLSVLETKAKMKGKPVIVSLEMDKPTIMSEFEGSADAILVNFGVQNQAVLDIISGKAEPSALLPLQMPADMRIVEEQFEDVPRDMKCYTDSEGHLYDFAFGMNWKGVIDDERVTKYK
;
A
#
# COMPACT_ATOMS: atom_id res chain seq x y z
N PRO A 1 -24.98 -1.08 -26.17
CA PRO A 1 -24.78 0.36 -26.02
C PRO A 1 -23.36 0.56 -25.51
N PHE A 2 -22.55 1.28 -26.30
CA PHE A 2 -21.22 1.68 -25.86
C PHE A 2 -21.42 2.79 -24.82
N GLU A 3 -20.95 2.60 -23.59
CA GLU A 3 -20.93 3.66 -22.61
C GLU A 3 -20.05 4.80 -23.10
N ASN A 4 -20.51 6.03 -22.92
CA ASN A 4 -19.69 7.21 -23.19
C ASN A 4 -18.53 7.23 -22.19
N PHE A 5 -17.30 7.03 -22.66
CA PHE A 5 -16.07 7.00 -21.86
C PHE A 5 -15.59 8.38 -21.39
N THR A 6 -16.42 9.41 -21.43
CA THR A 6 -16.04 10.74 -20.96
C THR A 6 -16.05 10.79 -19.43
N ASN A 7 -14.88 10.94 -18.84
CA ASN A 7 -14.65 11.33 -17.45
C ASN A 7 -15.29 10.41 -16.40
N ARG A 8 -14.95 9.11 -16.41
CA ARG A 8 -15.27 8.24 -15.29
C ARG A 8 -14.41 8.62 -14.07
N SER A 9 -15.07 8.99 -13.01
CA SER A 9 -14.46 9.33 -11.73
C SER A 9 -15.29 8.72 -10.61
N TYR A 10 -14.66 8.42 -9.48
CA TYR A 10 -15.33 7.98 -8.26
C TYR A 10 -15.97 9.15 -7.50
N LYS A 11 -15.79 10.38 -7.96
CA LYS A 11 -16.32 11.58 -7.33
C LYS A 11 -17.84 11.52 -7.16
N GLY A 12 -18.29 11.71 -5.91
CA GLY A 12 -19.70 11.65 -5.55
C GLY A 12 -20.30 10.24 -5.49
N LYS A 13 -19.50 9.19 -5.68
CA LYS A 13 -19.93 7.82 -5.46
C LYS A 13 -19.72 7.43 -3.99
N SER A 14 -20.68 6.74 -3.41
CA SER A 14 -20.55 6.21 -2.05
C SER A 14 -19.58 5.03 -2.07
N VAL A 15 -18.39 5.23 -1.50
CA VAL A 15 -17.44 4.15 -1.28
C VAL A 15 -17.68 3.57 0.11
N LYS A 16 -18.11 2.30 0.18
CA LYS A 16 -18.19 1.57 1.44
C LYS A 16 -16.83 0.96 1.73
N THR A 17 -16.16 1.43 2.79
CA THR A 17 -14.97 0.78 3.31
C THR A 17 -15.36 -0.51 4.01
N ALA A 18 -14.99 -1.65 3.43
CA ALA A 18 -15.29 -2.97 4.01
C ALA A 18 -14.29 -3.38 5.09
N ASN A 19 -13.11 -2.77 5.14
CA ASN A 19 -11.94 -3.18 5.95
C ASN A 19 -11.66 -2.29 7.16
N LYS A 20 -12.62 -1.50 7.62
CA LYS A 20 -12.46 -0.65 8.81
C LYS A 20 -12.04 -1.46 10.06
N GLN A 21 -12.56 -2.68 10.20
CA GLN A 21 -12.22 -3.53 11.35
C GLN A 21 -10.76 -4.00 11.30
N ASP A 22 -10.21 -4.26 10.12
CA ASP A 22 -8.82 -4.64 9.95
C ASP A 22 -7.89 -3.47 10.35
N MET A 23 -8.20 -2.26 9.92
CA MET A 23 -7.50 -1.05 10.35
C MET A 23 -7.55 -0.89 11.88
N LEU A 24 -8.72 -0.99 12.50
CA LEU A 24 -8.87 -0.89 13.96
C LEU A 24 -8.03 -1.95 14.68
N SER A 25 -7.93 -3.16 14.13
CA SER A 25 -7.10 -4.24 14.69
C SER A 25 -5.62 -3.86 14.72
N VAL A 26 -5.11 -3.18 13.69
CA VAL A 26 -3.72 -2.66 13.68
C VAL A 26 -3.53 -1.62 14.79
N LEU A 27 -4.40 -0.61 14.86
CA LEU A 27 -4.31 0.47 15.83
C LEU A 27 -4.39 -0.06 17.28
N GLU A 28 -5.33 -0.95 17.56
CA GLU A 28 -5.48 -1.58 18.87
C GLU A 28 -4.28 -2.46 19.24
N THR A 29 -3.73 -3.19 18.27
CA THR A 29 -2.54 -4.02 18.48
C THR A 29 -1.37 -3.14 18.87
N LYS A 30 -1.10 -2.08 18.13
CA LYS A 30 -0.02 -1.13 18.48
C LYS A 30 -0.18 -0.58 19.90
N ALA A 31 -1.38 -0.17 20.27
CA ALA A 31 -1.66 0.34 21.60
C ALA A 31 -1.40 -0.70 22.72
N LYS A 32 -1.73 -1.97 22.48
CA LYS A 32 -1.53 -3.08 23.43
C LYS A 32 -0.08 -3.57 23.50
N MET A 33 0.72 -3.38 22.47
CA MET A 33 2.08 -3.93 22.37
C MET A 33 3.12 -3.19 23.23
N LYS A 34 2.79 -2.03 23.83
CA LYS A 34 3.64 -1.31 24.79
C LYS A 34 5.09 -1.13 24.33
N GLY A 35 5.27 -0.65 23.10
CA GLY A 35 6.58 -0.39 22.49
C GLY A 35 7.26 -1.58 21.82
N LYS A 36 6.62 -2.75 21.81
CA LYS A 36 7.10 -3.86 20.97
C LYS A 36 6.75 -3.61 19.50
N PRO A 37 7.59 -4.08 18.55
CA PRO A 37 7.32 -3.87 17.14
C PRO A 37 6.04 -4.57 16.68
N VAL A 38 5.33 -3.91 15.79
CA VAL A 38 4.13 -4.42 15.11
C VAL A 38 4.42 -4.50 13.62
N ILE A 39 4.38 -5.69 13.08
CA ILE A 39 4.55 -5.95 11.64
C ILE A 39 3.17 -6.26 11.06
N VAL A 40 2.78 -5.53 10.03
CA VAL A 40 1.52 -5.73 9.32
C VAL A 40 1.79 -6.50 8.03
N SER A 41 1.17 -7.67 7.88
CA SER A 41 1.09 -8.36 6.59
C SER A 41 -0.22 -7.97 5.90
N LEU A 42 -0.12 -7.17 4.87
CA LEU A 42 -1.24 -6.62 4.12
C LEU A 42 -1.45 -7.42 2.85
N GLU A 43 -2.47 -8.26 2.83
CA GLU A 43 -2.91 -8.92 1.61
C GLU A 43 -3.86 -7.99 0.83
N MET A 44 -3.53 -7.73 -0.41
CA MET A 44 -4.23 -6.76 -1.24
C MET A 44 -4.68 -7.36 -2.58
N ASP A 45 -5.83 -6.91 -3.04
CA ASP A 45 -6.34 -7.07 -4.40
C ASP A 45 -6.47 -5.72 -5.14
N LYS A 46 -6.37 -4.61 -4.40
CA LYS A 46 -6.51 -3.22 -4.87
C LYS A 46 -5.73 -2.26 -3.95
N PRO A 47 -5.47 -1.03 -4.40
CA PRO A 47 -4.80 -0.02 -3.59
C PRO A 47 -5.49 0.23 -2.26
N THR A 48 -4.71 0.48 -1.21
CA THR A 48 -5.18 0.74 0.15
C THR A 48 -4.68 2.11 0.62
N ILE A 49 -5.49 2.81 1.40
CA ILE A 49 -5.09 4.09 2.01
C ILE A 49 -4.19 3.80 3.20
N MET A 50 -2.90 4.10 3.03
CA MET A 50 -1.87 3.83 4.03
C MET A 50 -1.89 4.85 5.18
N SER A 51 -2.26 6.10 4.92
CA SER A 51 -2.23 7.21 5.87
C SER A 51 -3.02 6.97 7.16
N GLU A 52 -3.99 6.06 7.14
CA GLU A 52 -4.86 5.81 8.30
C GLU A 52 -4.25 4.83 9.33
N PHE A 53 -3.22 4.05 8.97
CA PHE A 53 -2.66 3.05 9.88
C PHE A 53 -1.14 2.87 9.80
N GLU A 54 -0.48 3.39 8.76
CA GLU A 54 0.97 3.19 8.53
C GLU A 54 1.80 3.60 9.74
N GLY A 55 1.53 4.77 10.34
CA GLY A 55 2.21 5.23 11.56
C GLY A 55 2.03 4.35 12.81
N SER A 56 1.16 3.33 12.74
CA SER A 56 0.96 2.34 13.80
C SER A 56 1.63 0.99 13.51
N ALA A 57 2.34 0.88 12.39
CA ALA A 57 3.13 -0.28 12.02
C ALA A 57 4.62 0.07 12.03
N ASP A 58 5.46 -0.84 12.49
CA ASP A 58 6.92 -0.71 12.43
C ASP A 58 7.48 -1.30 11.13
N ALA A 59 6.71 -2.16 10.47
CA ALA A 59 6.96 -2.62 9.11
C ALA A 59 5.66 -3.09 8.45
N ILE A 60 5.56 -2.91 7.15
CA ILE A 60 4.43 -3.38 6.35
C ILE A 60 4.95 -4.26 5.21
N LEU A 61 4.45 -5.49 5.16
CA LEU A 61 4.68 -6.43 4.07
C LEU A 61 3.43 -6.51 3.21
N VAL A 62 3.50 -5.97 2.01
CA VAL A 62 2.42 -6.07 1.03
C VAL A 62 2.55 -7.38 0.25
N ASN A 63 1.45 -8.09 0.13
CA ASN A 63 1.39 -9.31 -0.67
C ASN A 63 0.06 -9.41 -1.46
N PHE A 64 0.03 -10.28 -2.45
CA PHE A 64 -1.09 -10.49 -3.35
C PHE A 64 -1.50 -11.98 -3.36
N GLY A 65 -1.70 -12.55 -2.17
CA GLY A 65 -2.12 -13.93 -2.02
C GLY A 65 -0.96 -14.94 -2.03
N VAL A 66 0.14 -14.63 -1.33
CA VAL A 66 1.26 -15.55 -1.15
C VAL A 66 0.98 -16.53 -0.01
N GLN A 67 1.72 -17.65 0.01
CA GLN A 67 1.68 -18.56 1.15
C GLN A 67 2.23 -17.89 2.42
N ASN A 68 1.60 -18.13 3.55
CA ASN A 68 2.03 -17.59 4.85
C ASN A 68 3.50 -17.89 5.18
N GLN A 69 4.03 -19.01 4.71
CA GLN A 69 5.42 -19.36 4.91
C GLN A 69 6.38 -18.32 4.26
N ALA A 70 6.04 -17.78 3.10
CA ALA A 70 6.85 -16.75 2.45
C ALA A 70 6.90 -15.46 3.30
N VAL A 71 5.79 -15.06 3.87
CA VAL A 71 5.72 -13.91 4.79
C VAL A 71 6.58 -14.15 6.04
N LEU A 72 6.47 -15.34 6.64
CA LEU A 72 7.26 -15.73 7.82
C LEU A 72 8.75 -15.82 7.52
N ASP A 73 9.14 -16.26 6.33
CA ASP A 73 10.56 -16.33 5.94
C ASP A 73 11.18 -14.93 5.79
N ILE A 74 10.42 -13.94 5.31
CA ILE A 74 10.85 -12.53 5.31
C ILE A 74 10.94 -12.00 6.73
N ILE A 75 9.91 -12.16 7.56
CA ILE A 75 9.89 -11.67 8.95
C ILE A 75 11.03 -12.27 9.78
N SER A 76 11.35 -13.54 9.55
CA SER A 76 12.43 -14.23 10.26
C SER A 76 13.83 -13.95 9.69
N GLY A 77 13.95 -13.17 8.63
CA GLY A 77 15.23 -12.87 7.99
C GLY A 77 15.81 -14.01 7.13
N LYS A 78 15.04 -15.06 6.86
CA LYS A 78 15.48 -16.16 5.97
C LYS A 78 15.46 -15.78 4.49
N ALA A 79 14.56 -14.84 4.11
CA ALA A 79 14.45 -14.35 2.76
C ALA A 79 14.46 -12.82 2.77
N GLU A 80 15.22 -12.21 1.88
CA GLU A 80 15.24 -10.76 1.72
C GLU A 80 14.04 -10.32 0.85
N PRO A 81 13.27 -9.30 1.27
CA PRO A 81 12.25 -8.72 0.40
C PRO A 81 12.91 -8.07 -0.82
N SER A 82 12.33 -8.27 -1.99
CA SER A 82 12.91 -7.77 -3.25
C SER A 82 11.87 -7.30 -4.26
N ALA A 83 10.59 -7.37 -3.90
CA ALA A 83 9.51 -6.95 -4.77
C ALA A 83 9.35 -5.43 -4.79
N LEU A 84 8.76 -4.94 -5.88
CA LEU A 84 8.39 -3.55 -6.06
C LEU A 84 6.87 -3.45 -6.17
N LEU A 85 6.28 -2.37 -5.70
CA LEU A 85 4.83 -2.13 -5.79
C LEU A 85 4.39 -2.12 -7.26
N PRO A 86 3.40 -2.94 -7.62
CA PRO A 86 2.86 -2.97 -8.98
C PRO A 86 1.76 -1.94 -9.21
N LEU A 87 1.52 -1.05 -8.24
CA LEU A 87 0.43 -0.07 -8.25
C LEU A 87 0.78 1.14 -7.38
N GLN A 88 0.00 2.20 -7.51
CA GLN A 88 0.11 3.40 -6.70
C GLN A 88 -0.77 3.29 -5.46
N MET A 89 -0.26 3.73 -4.29
CA MET A 89 -1.05 3.83 -3.05
C MET A 89 -1.57 5.25 -2.90
N PRO A 90 -2.90 5.46 -2.81
CA PRO A 90 -3.47 6.80 -2.72
C PRO A 90 -3.10 7.50 -1.41
N ALA A 91 -2.89 8.81 -1.47
CA ALA A 91 -2.59 9.62 -0.30
C ALA A 91 -3.76 9.64 0.70
N ASP A 92 -4.97 9.74 0.21
CA ASP A 92 -6.21 9.77 0.99
C ASP A 92 -7.42 9.37 0.14
N MET A 93 -8.60 9.30 0.77
CA MET A 93 -9.84 8.93 0.09
C MET A 93 -10.28 9.96 -0.94
N ARG A 94 -9.98 11.25 -0.74
CA ARG A 94 -10.32 12.31 -1.69
C ARG A 94 -9.57 12.10 -3.02
N ILE A 95 -8.31 11.67 -2.95
CA ILE A 95 -7.52 11.34 -4.15
C ILE A 95 -8.14 10.16 -4.90
N VAL A 96 -8.63 9.13 -4.19
CA VAL A 96 -9.36 8.01 -4.83
C VAL A 96 -10.60 8.50 -5.55
N GLU A 97 -11.34 9.44 -4.97
CA GLU A 97 -12.55 9.99 -5.58
C GLU A 97 -12.26 10.92 -6.78
N GLU A 98 -11.13 11.59 -6.79
CA GLU A 98 -10.74 12.55 -7.84
C GLU A 98 -10.09 11.89 -9.06
N GLN A 99 -9.51 10.69 -8.91
CA GLN A 99 -8.85 10.00 -10.01
C GLN A 99 -9.82 9.64 -11.13
N PHE A 100 -9.31 9.59 -12.34
CA PHE A 100 -10.04 9.10 -13.51
C PHE A 100 -9.80 7.61 -13.71
N GLU A 101 -10.87 6.88 -13.96
CA GLU A 101 -10.78 5.50 -14.40
C GLU A 101 -10.01 5.48 -15.75
N ASP A 102 -9.12 4.54 -15.93
CA ASP A 102 -8.31 4.38 -17.15
C ASP A 102 -7.25 5.46 -17.45
N VAL A 103 -7.00 6.41 -16.56
CA VAL A 103 -5.89 7.36 -16.69
C VAL A 103 -4.75 6.90 -15.79
N PRO A 104 -3.63 6.40 -16.34
CA PRO A 104 -2.51 5.96 -15.54
C PRO A 104 -1.77 7.14 -14.89
N ARG A 105 -1.35 6.96 -13.64
CA ARG A 105 -0.49 7.91 -12.90
C ARG A 105 -1.12 9.29 -12.65
N ASP A 106 -2.42 9.40 -12.61
CA ASP A 106 -3.14 10.63 -12.26
C ASP A 106 -3.36 10.79 -10.75
N MET A 107 -2.92 9.82 -9.96
CA MET A 107 -3.17 9.75 -8.53
C MET A 107 -1.99 10.27 -7.72
N LYS A 108 -2.26 11.18 -6.77
CA LYS A 108 -1.26 11.57 -5.76
C LYS A 108 -1.03 10.42 -4.80
N CYS A 109 0.21 9.92 -4.75
CA CYS A 109 0.60 8.84 -3.88
C CYS A 109 0.81 9.28 -2.43
N TYR A 110 0.64 8.34 -1.51
CA TYR A 110 0.99 8.50 -0.10
C TYR A 110 2.50 8.69 0.06
N THR A 111 2.87 9.59 0.96
CA THR A 111 4.26 9.77 1.40
C THR A 111 4.30 9.61 2.90
N ASP A 112 5.18 8.74 3.42
CA ASP A 112 5.34 8.51 4.86
C ASP A 112 6.17 9.62 5.55
N SER A 113 6.36 9.49 6.86
CA SER A 113 7.12 10.45 7.67
C SER A 113 8.62 10.47 7.35
N GLU A 114 9.14 9.46 6.70
CA GLU A 114 10.55 9.36 6.27
C GLU A 114 10.77 9.88 4.84
N GLY A 115 9.67 10.26 4.16
CA GLY A 115 9.70 10.81 2.80
C GLY A 115 9.63 9.75 1.71
N HIS A 116 9.32 8.49 2.03
CA HIS A 116 9.14 7.46 1.02
C HIS A 116 7.81 7.64 0.31
N LEU A 117 7.86 7.71 -1.01
CA LEU A 117 6.69 7.82 -1.86
C LEU A 117 6.19 6.43 -2.28
N TYR A 118 4.98 6.09 -1.90
CA TYR A 118 4.35 4.78 -2.18
C TYR A 118 3.77 4.74 -3.59
N ASP A 119 4.64 4.99 -4.56
CA ASP A 119 4.33 4.98 -5.98
C ASP A 119 4.66 3.63 -6.61
N PHE A 120 4.27 3.47 -7.86
CA PHE A 120 4.65 2.35 -8.70
C PHE A 120 6.18 2.14 -8.70
N ALA A 121 6.61 0.91 -8.58
CA ALA A 121 8.01 0.51 -8.44
C ALA A 121 8.71 0.91 -7.12
N PHE A 122 7.97 1.36 -6.10
CA PHE A 122 8.52 1.49 -4.76
C PHE A 122 8.68 0.12 -4.09
N GLY A 123 9.77 -0.08 -3.37
CA GLY A 123 10.01 -1.26 -2.55
C GLY A 123 11.23 -1.07 -1.67
N MET A 124 11.34 -1.89 -0.63
CA MET A 124 12.47 -1.86 0.31
C MET A 124 13.03 -3.26 0.51
N ASN A 125 14.31 -3.31 0.81
CA ASN A 125 15.03 -4.50 1.26
C ASN A 125 15.81 -4.20 2.56
N TRP A 126 16.68 -5.12 3.00
CA TRP A 126 17.45 -4.90 4.23
C TRP A 126 18.45 -3.73 4.16
N LYS A 127 18.70 -3.20 2.99
CA LYS A 127 19.61 -2.05 2.76
C LYS A 127 18.88 -0.72 2.64
N GLY A 128 17.55 -0.73 2.62
CA GLY A 128 16.69 0.43 2.44
C GLY A 128 15.88 0.38 1.13
N VAL A 129 15.59 1.53 0.57
CA VAL A 129 14.83 1.64 -0.68
C VAL A 129 15.57 0.96 -1.82
N ILE A 130 14.87 0.12 -2.56
CA ILE A 130 15.41 -0.55 -3.75
C ILE A 130 15.51 0.48 -4.88
N ASP A 131 16.73 0.66 -5.39
CA ASP A 131 17.04 1.51 -6.54
C ASP A 131 17.93 0.73 -7.51
N ASP A 132 17.30 -0.07 -8.35
CA ASP A 132 17.96 -0.91 -9.34
C ASP A 132 17.36 -0.70 -10.75
N GLU A 133 17.84 -1.46 -11.74
CA GLU A 133 17.41 -1.36 -13.12
C GLU A 133 15.89 -1.52 -13.33
N ARG A 134 15.23 -2.26 -12.44
CA ARG A 134 13.76 -2.45 -12.48
C ARG A 134 13.04 -1.14 -12.21
N VAL A 135 13.52 -0.37 -11.22
CA VAL A 135 12.96 0.95 -10.89
C VAL A 135 13.07 1.88 -12.09
N THR A 136 14.25 1.95 -12.71
CA THR A 136 14.49 2.78 -13.90
C THR A 136 13.62 2.35 -15.09
N LYS A 137 13.39 1.05 -15.24
CA LYS A 137 12.58 0.50 -16.33
C LYS A 137 11.09 0.82 -16.19
N TYR A 138 10.60 0.94 -14.96
CA TYR A 138 9.16 1.07 -14.68
C TYR A 138 8.72 2.48 -14.26
N LYS A 139 9.64 3.38 -14.00
CA LYS A 139 9.39 4.82 -13.82
C LYS A 139 9.38 5.55 -15.15
#